data_c13affb23faa04859fcd67c0e54146da
#
_entry.id   c13affb23faa04859fcd67c0e54146da
#
_cell.length_a   1.000
_cell.length_b   1.000
_cell.length_c   1.000
_cell.angle_alpha   90.00
_cell.angle_beta   90.00
_cell.angle_gamma   90.00
#
_symmetry.space_group_name_H-M   'P 1'
#
loop_
_entity.id
_entity.type
_entity.pdbx_description
1 polymer ?
#
loop_
_entity_poly.entity_id
_entity_poly.type
_entity_poly.pdbx_seq_one_letter_code
_entity_poly.pdbx_strand_id
1 'polypeptide(L)'
;MEKYIEGNKAAWEEAFENRTASWGADITERVRKEDYPFFYEETKNVLKRISTEGKVIGQFCCNNGRELLSLVRSGKAAKGIGFDIAENQVAFANEKAKELELPCEFVAVNVYDIDDRYKEQFDVVIITIGALCWFDDLKRFFAVVSKCMKKGAYIVINEQHPFTNMLAMEGEELYDPKHKTEARYSYFEHEWTGNEGMYYMTQKQYKSKTFTDFTHPLSEIITGMCENGIAVTGLQELDYDISSAFAELDHSGYPLSMVLQGRKTEVTG
;
A
#
# COMPACT_ATOMS: atom_id res chain seq x y z
N MET A 1 -15.43 -10.64 -12.64
CA MET A 1 -14.14 -10.10 -12.11
C MET A 1 -13.14 -10.17 -13.24
N GLU A 2 -12.28 -9.19 -13.39
CA GLU A 2 -11.25 -9.22 -14.42
C GLU A 2 -10.25 -10.35 -14.12
N LYS A 3 -9.74 -11.01 -15.17
CA LYS A 3 -8.93 -12.24 -15.03
C LYS A 3 -7.68 -12.03 -14.17
N TYR A 4 -7.02 -10.88 -14.29
CA TYR A 4 -5.84 -10.57 -13.47
C TYR A 4 -6.16 -10.41 -11.99
N ILE A 5 -7.32 -9.84 -11.66
CA ILE A 5 -7.77 -9.66 -10.26
C ILE A 5 -7.99 -11.01 -9.58
N GLU A 6 -8.61 -11.98 -10.28
CA GLU A 6 -8.77 -13.34 -9.77
C GLU A 6 -7.42 -14.05 -9.61
N GLY A 7 -6.51 -13.85 -10.56
CA GLY A 7 -5.15 -14.35 -10.50
C GLY A 7 -4.39 -13.82 -9.30
N ASN A 8 -4.40 -12.50 -9.12
CA ASN A 8 -3.75 -11.83 -7.99
C ASN A 8 -4.33 -12.26 -6.64
N LYS A 9 -5.67 -12.34 -6.51
CA LYS A 9 -6.28 -12.89 -5.29
C LYS A 9 -5.72 -14.27 -4.95
N ALA A 10 -5.76 -15.18 -5.93
CA ALA A 10 -5.30 -16.54 -5.71
C ALA A 10 -3.79 -16.64 -5.41
N ALA A 11 -2.98 -15.76 -6.02
CA ALA A 11 -1.54 -15.71 -5.79
C ALA A 11 -1.19 -15.14 -4.40
N TRP A 12 -1.92 -14.10 -3.95
CA TRP A 12 -1.78 -13.53 -2.60
C TRP A 12 -2.20 -14.51 -1.50
N GLU A 13 -3.31 -15.22 -1.69
CA GLU A 13 -3.76 -16.25 -0.75
C GLU A 13 -2.73 -17.39 -0.64
N GLU A 14 -2.18 -17.85 -1.79
CA GLU A 14 -1.10 -18.85 -1.81
C GLU A 14 0.18 -18.34 -1.11
N ALA A 15 0.59 -17.11 -1.36
CA ALA A 15 1.75 -16.52 -0.70
C ALA A 15 1.57 -16.48 0.82
N PHE A 16 0.38 -16.10 1.29
CA PHE A 16 0.06 -16.08 2.71
C PHE A 16 0.06 -17.49 3.32
N GLU A 17 -0.45 -18.51 2.65
CA GLU A 17 -0.40 -19.91 3.11
C GLU A 17 1.04 -20.41 3.21
N ASN A 18 1.91 -19.98 2.31
CA ASN A 18 3.32 -20.36 2.28
C ASN A 18 4.24 -19.49 3.16
N ARG A 19 3.71 -18.50 3.88
CA ARG A 19 4.51 -17.60 4.72
C ARG A 19 5.28 -18.33 5.80
N THR A 20 6.37 -17.73 6.25
CA THR A 20 7.08 -18.24 7.43
C THR A 20 6.26 -18.02 8.70
N ALA A 21 6.50 -18.85 9.72
CA ALA A 21 5.85 -18.69 11.03
C ALA A 21 6.18 -17.35 11.71
N SER A 22 7.32 -16.75 11.38
CA SER A 22 7.74 -15.44 11.91
C SER A 22 7.06 -14.27 11.23
N TRP A 23 6.50 -14.46 10.02
CA TRP A 23 5.87 -13.36 9.29
C TRP A 23 4.59 -12.89 9.99
N GLY A 24 4.60 -11.65 10.43
CA GLY A 24 3.49 -11.05 11.19
C GLY A 24 3.33 -11.53 12.64
N ALA A 25 4.23 -12.38 13.14
CA ALA A 25 4.17 -12.88 14.52
C ALA A 25 4.42 -11.78 15.57
N ASP A 26 5.19 -10.76 15.22
CA ASP A 26 5.58 -9.64 16.06
C ASP A 26 4.56 -8.48 16.10
N ILE A 27 3.52 -8.52 15.26
CA ILE A 27 2.56 -7.40 15.11
C ILE A 27 1.97 -6.99 16.47
N THR A 28 1.43 -7.94 17.21
CA THR A 28 0.78 -7.66 18.50
C THR A 28 1.74 -7.04 19.51
N GLU A 29 2.95 -7.58 19.61
CA GLU A 29 3.96 -7.08 20.53
C GLU A 29 4.40 -5.67 20.15
N ARG A 30 4.74 -5.45 18.90
CA ARG A 30 5.20 -4.15 18.40
C ARG A 30 4.10 -3.08 18.48
N VAL A 31 2.87 -3.40 18.09
CA VAL A 31 1.74 -2.47 18.22
C VAL A 31 1.50 -2.09 19.68
N ARG A 32 1.68 -2.99 20.65
CA ARG A 32 1.53 -2.67 22.07
C ARG A 32 2.65 -1.79 22.63
N LYS A 33 3.88 -1.97 22.17
CA LYS A 33 5.07 -1.38 22.78
C LYS A 33 5.62 -0.14 22.08
N GLU A 34 5.49 -0.08 20.75
CA GLU A 34 6.14 0.94 19.92
C GLU A 34 5.14 2.00 19.45
N ASP A 35 5.64 3.20 19.12
CA ASP A 35 4.86 4.29 18.53
C ASP A 35 4.96 4.24 17.01
N TYR A 36 3.84 4.00 16.33
CA TYR A 36 3.75 3.82 14.87
C TYR A 36 4.76 2.79 14.31
N PRO A 37 4.81 1.54 14.83
CA PRO A 37 5.91 0.58 14.58
C PRO A 37 6.14 0.18 13.11
N PHE A 38 5.16 0.37 12.25
CA PHE A 38 5.23 -0.07 10.85
C PHE A 38 5.26 1.10 9.86
N PHE A 39 5.60 2.30 10.33
CA PHE A 39 5.75 3.47 9.49
C PHE A 39 7.17 4.02 9.56
N TYR A 40 7.68 4.49 8.44
CA TYR A 40 8.91 5.27 8.38
C TYR A 40 8.70 6.67 8.94
N GLU A 41 9.77 7.35 9.32
CA GLU A 41 9.69 8.60 10.08
C GLU A 41 8.96 9.71 9.32
N GLU A 42 9.12 9.81 8.01
CA GLU A 42 8.46 10.80 7.17
C GLU A 42 6.94 10.60 7.18
N THR A 43 6.50 9.36 7.03
CA THR A 43 5.07 9.02 7.10
C THR A 43 4.50 9.26 8.47
N LYS A 44 5.23 8.92 9.55
CA LYS A 44 4.84 9.23 10.94
C LYS A 44 4.65 10.73 11.14
N ASN A 45 5.58 11.54 10.64
CA ASN A 45 5.53 12.99 10.75
C ASN A 45 4.30 13.57 10.04
N VAL A 46 3.96 13.05 8.88
CA VAL A 46 2.73 13.42 8.16
C VAL A 46 1.50 13.03 8.98
N LEU A 47 1.39 11.79 9.44
CA LEU A 47 0.26 11.27 10.19
C LEU A 47 0.06 12.03 11.52
N LYS A 48 1.14 12.35 12.23
CA LYS A 48 1.10 13.16 13.45
C LYS A 48 0.62 14.60 13.18
N ARG A 49 1.08 15.21 12.08
CA ARG A 49 0.69 16.58 11.69
C ARG A 49 -0.79 16.69 11.33
N ILE A 50 -1.35 15.72 10.59
CA ILE A 50 -2.79 15.72 10.24
C ILE A 50 -3.69 15.31 11.40
N SER A 51 -3.12 14.75 12.45
CA SER A 51 -3.78 14.17 13.64
C SER A 51 -4.88 13.18 13.27
N THR A 52 -4.76 11.96 13.78
CA THR A 52 -5.76 10.89 13.54
C THR A 52 -6.65 10.65 14.77
N GLU A 53 -6.45 11.38 15.86
CA GLU A 53 -7.21 11.25 17.10
C GLU A 53 -8.72 11.44 16.87
N GLY A 54 -9.50 10.48 17.29
CA GLY A 54 -10.95 10.47 17.14
C GLY A 54 -11.48 10.30 15.72
N LYS A 55 -10.61 10.07 14.72
CA LYS A 55 -10.96 9.95 13.29
C LYS A 55 -11.25 8.51 12.89
N VAL A 56 -11.98 8.35 11.79
CA VAL A 56 -12.18 7.07 11.09
C VAL A 56 -11.16 6.96 9.97
N ILE A 57 -10.38 5.88 10.01
CA ILE A 57 -9.28 5.65 9.07
C ILE A 57 -9.66 4.54 8.09
N GLY A 58 -9.44 4.75 6.80
CA GLY A 58 -9.52 3.71 5.77
C GLY A 58 -8.13 3.29 5.29
N GLN A 59 -7.90 2.00 5.09
CA GLN A 59 -6.73 1.48 4.40
C GLN A 59 -7.17 0.59 3.23
N PHE A 60 -6.68 0.90 2.04
CA PHE A 60 -6.89 0.09 0.84
C PHE A 60 -5.67 -0.80 0.61
N CYS A 61 -5.87 -2.05 0.22
CA CYS A 61 -4.84 -3.09 0.12
C CYS A 61 -4.10 -3.27 1.46
N CYS A 62 -4.87 -3.58 2.50
CA CYS A 62 -4.36 -3.56 3.88
C CYS A 62 -3.51 -4.77 4.27
N ASN A 63 -3.38 -5.78 3.41
CA ASN A 63 -2.58 -6.98 3.67
C ASN A 63 -2.95 -7.58 5.05
N ASN A 64 -1.97 -7.82 5.91
CA ASN A 64 -2.16 -8.36 7.27
C ASN A 64 -2.60 -7.32 8.32
N GLY A 65 -2.93 -6.11 7.90
CA GLY A 65 -3.50 -5.04 8.74
C GLY A 65 -2.52 -4.31 9.68
N ARG A 66 -1.23 -4.63 9.67
CA ARG A 66 -0.25 -4.12 10.66
C ARG A 66 -0.15 -2.59 10.68
N GLU A 67 -0.20 -1.93 9.53
CA GLU A 67 -0.12 -0.47 9.43
C GLU A 67 -1.38 0.17 10.02
N LEU A 68 -2.57 -0.34 9.68
CA LEU A 68 -3.83 0.20 10.21
C LEU A 68 -3.96 -0.01 11.73
N LEU A 69 -3.61 -1.20 12.22
CA LEU A 69 -3.59 -1.50 13.66
C LEU A 69 -2.64 -0.56 14.41
N SER A 70 -1.45 -0.35 13.86
CA SER A 70 -0.44 0.58 14.38
C SER A 70 -0.99 2.01 14.41
N LEU A 71 -1.58 2.46 13.32
CA LEU A 71 -2.12 3.83 13.21
C LEU A 71 -3.29 4.07 14.16
N VAL A 72 -4.23 3.13 14.25
CA VAL A 72 -5.39 3.27 15.13
C VAL A 72 -4.96 3.35 16.59
N ARG A 73 -4.02 2.51 17.02
CA ARG A 73 -3.51 2.54 18.40
C ARG A 73 -2.70 3.80 18.68
N SER A 74 -1.67 4.06 17.89
CA SER A 74 -0.72 5.16 18.14
C SER A 74 -1.37 6.53 17.91
N GLY A 75 -2.20 6.64 16.90
CA GLY A 75 -2.91 7.86 16.54
C GLY A 75 -4.21 8.09 17.32
N LYS A 76 -4.60 7.15 18.22
CA LYS A 76 -5.86 7.17 18.98
C LYS A 76 -7.09 7.40 18.10
N ALA A 77 -7.12 6.74 16.95
CA ALA A 77 -8.24 6.85 16.03
C ALA A 77 -9.50 6.19 16.61
N ALA A 78 -10.66 6.71 16.24
CA ALA A 78 -11.94 6.17 16.70
C ALA A 78 -12.26 4.81 16.09
N LYS A 79 -11.85 4.59 14.82
CA LYS A 79 -12.06 3.33 14.10
C LYS A 79 -11.09 3.23 12.93
N GLY A 80 -10.66 1.98 12.64
CA GLY A 80 -9.95 1.60 11.42
C GLY A 80 -10.77 0.64 10.57
N ILE A 81 -10.80 0.82 9.25
CA ILE A 81 -11.41 -0.12 8.32
C ILE A 81 -10.40 -0.39 7.21
N GLY A 82 -9.99 -1.66 7.08
CA GLY A 82 -9.06 -2.12 6.06
C GLY A 82 -9.76 -2.97 5.00
N PHE A 83 -9.36 -2.81 3.74
CA PHE A 83 -9.87 -3.60 2.62
C PHE A 83 -8.71 -4.34 1.95
N ASP A 84 -8.91 -5.62 1.70
CA ASP A 84 -7.99 -6.45 0.94
C ASP A 84 -8.76 -7.52 0.19
N ILE A 85 -8.20 -8.03 -0.90
CA ILE A 85 -8.86 -9.07 -1.69
C ILE A 85 -8.60 -10.49 -1.12
N ALA A 86 -7.48 -10.69 -0.41
CA ALA A 86 -7.06 -11.96 0.14
C ALA A 86 -7.78 -12.29 1.46
N GLU A 87 -8.72 -13.24 1.42
CA GLU A 87 -9.57 -13.58 2.56
C GLU A 87 -8.78 -14.08 3.78
N ASN A 88 -7.72 -14.86 3.55
CA ASN A 88 -6.90 -15.40 4.63
C ASN A 88 -6.04 -14.32 5.32
N GLN A 89 -5.60 -13.29 4.60
CA GLN A 89 -4.91 -12.14 5.18
C GLN A 89 -5.87 -11.29 6.02
N VAL A 90 -7.06 -11.04 5.49
CA VAL A 90 -8.14 -10.33 6.20
C VAL A 90 -8.56 -11.05 7.47
N ALA A 91 -8.71 -12.37 7.42
CA ALA A 91 -9.01 -13.18 8.61
C ALA A 91 -7.93 -13.03 9.69
N PHE A 92 -6.66 -13.08 9.28
CA PHE A 92 -5.52 -12.87 10.18
C PHE A 92 -5.52 -11.45 10.78
N ALA A 93 -5.77 -10.42 9.96
CA ALA A 93 -5.83 -9.03 10.42
C ALA A 93 -6.95 -8.82 11.46
N ASN A 94 -8.12 -9.42 11.26
CA ASN A 94 -9.23 -9.38 12.22
C ASN A 94 -8.89 -10.11 13.53
N GLU A 95 -8.16 -11.24 13.45
CA GLU A 95 -7.66 -11.92 14.65
C GLU A 95 -6.73 -11.01 15.46
N LYS A 96 -5.79 -10.31 14.80
CA LYS A 96 -4.90 -9.35 15.44
C LYS A 96 -5.62 -8.15 16.02
N ALA A 97 -6.63 -7.63 15.35
CA ALA A 97 -7.48 -6.55 15.88
C ALA A 97 -8.17 -6.98 17.18
N LYS A 98 -8.73 -8.19 17.23
CA LYS A 98 -9.35 -8.76 18.42
C LYS A 98 -8.35 -8.99 19.56
N GLU A 99 -7.16 -9.53 19.25
CA GLU A 99 -6.09 -9.76 20.22
C GLU A 99 -5.59 -8.45 20.86
N LEU A 100 -5.57 -7.37 20.07
CA LEU A 100 -5.18 -6.03 20.50
C LEU A 100 -6.31 -5.22 21.14
N GLU A 101 -7.56 -5.71 21.08
CA GLU A 101 -8.76 -4.99 21.52
C GLU A 101 -8.92 -3.63 20.83
N LEU A 102 -8.50 -3.54 19.56
CA LEU A 102 -8.56 -2.30 18.79
C LEU A 102 -9.87 -2.22 17.97
N PRO A 103 -10.44 -1.01 17.81
CA PRO A 103 -11.65 -0.78 17.03
C PRO A 103 -11.33 -0.83 15.52
N CYS A 104 -10.80 -1.95 15.05
CA CYS A 104 -10.48 -2.20 13.66
C CYS A 104 -11.37 -3.30 13.08
N GLU A 105 -11.75 -3.12 11.83
CA GLU A 105 -12.50 -4.07 11.02
C GLU A 105 -11.76 -4.25 9.68
N PHE A 106 -11.54 -5.50 9.28
CA PHE A 106 -10.94 -5.81 7.99
C PHE A 106 -11.94 -6.58 7.14
N VAL A 107 -12.09 -6.17 5.87
CA VAL A 107 -13.11 -6.65 4.94
C VAL A 107 -12.45 -7.25 3.72
N ALA A 108 -12.74 -8.54 3.46
CA ALA A 108 -12.28 -9.21 2.25
C ALA A 108 -13.16 -8.79 1.07
N VAL A 109 -12.62 -7.97 0.19
CA VAL A 109 -13.37 -7.42 -0.95
C VAL A 109 -12.41 -6.94 -2.03
N ASN A 110 -12.80 -7.10 -3.30
CA ASN A 110 -12.17 -6.36 -4.37
C ASN A 110 -12.48 -4.86 -4.21
N VAL A 111 -11.47 -4.01 -4.30
CA VAL A 111 -11.63 -2.55 -4.15
C VAL A 111 -12.75 -1.98 -5.01
N TYR A 112 -12.94 -2.51 -6.22
CA TYR A 112 -14.00 -2.06 -7.13
C TYR A 112 -15.42 -2.46 -6.72
N ASP A 113 -15.56 -3.40 -5.77
CA ASP A 113 -16.82 -3.91 -5.25
C ASP A 113 -17.13 -3.41 -3.82
N ILE A 114 -16.40 -2.41 -3.35
CA ILE A 114 -16.62 -1.81 -2.02
C ILE A 114 -18.03 -1.24 -1.93
N ASP A 115 -18.78 -1.67 -0.93
CA ASP A 115 -20.18 -1.33 -0.67
C ASP A 115 -20.37 0.17 -0.39
N ASP A 116 -21.49 0.71 -0.84
CA ASP A 116 -21.88 2.12 -0.67
C ASP A 116 -22.02 2.56 0.79
N ARG A 117 -22.16 1.60 1.74
CA ARG A 117 -22.12 1.91 3.18
C ARG A 117 -20.83 2.59 3.63
N TYR A 118 -19.75 2.48 2.85
CA TYR A 118 -18.47 3.14 3.12
C TYR A 118 -18.33 4.52 2.45
N LYS A 119 -19.36 4.96 1.71
CA LYS A 119 -19.37 6.30 1.10
C LYS A 119 -19.23 7.38 2.17
N GLU A 120 -18.27 8.30 1.97
CA GLU A 120 -17.99 9.43 2.86
C GLU A 120 -17.81 9.04 4.34
N GLN A 121 -17.13 7.90 4.59
CA GLN A 121 -16.87 7.41 5.95
C GLN A 121 -15.51 7.84 6.49
N PHE A 122 -14.49 7.98 5.65
CA PHE A 122 -13.12 8.15 6.11
C PHE A 122 -12.71 9.60 6.24
N ASP A 123 -12.15 9.94 7.40
CA ASP A 123 -11.50 11.23 7.68
C ASP A 123 -10.06 11.23 7.18
N VAL A 124 -9.41 10.05 7.16
CA VAL A 124 -8.07 9.81 6.66
C VAL A 124 -8.06 8.48 5.91
N VAL A 125 -7.44 8.47 4.74
CA VAL A 125 -7.12 7.25 4.00
C VAL A 125 -5.61 7.07 3.98
N ILE A 126 -5.15 5.83 4.19
CA ILE A 126 -3.76 5.45 3.97
C ILE A 126 -3.67 4.41 2.87
N ILE A 127 -2.64 4.52 2.04
CA ILE A 127 -2.22 3.53 1.05
C ILE A 127 -0.73 3.31 1.30
N THR A 128 -0.35 2.06 1.52
CA THR A 128 1.01 1.71 1.91
C THR A 128 1.64 0.79 0.87
N ILE A 129 2.89 0.60 0.99
CA ILE A 129 3.87 0.10 0.05
C ILE A 129 3.38 -1.07 -0.80
N GLY A 130 3.47 -0.92 -2.12
CA GLY A 130 3.14 -1.94 -3.10
C GLY A 130 1.64 -2.13 -3.31
N ALA A 131 0.83 -1.07 -3.11
CA ALA A 131 -0.61 -1.14 -3.32
C ALA A 131 -1.04 -0.68 -4.72
N LEU A 132 -0.46 0.40 -5.24
CA LEU A 132 -0.90 1.00 -6.51
C LEU A 132 -0.63 0.08 -7.72
N CYS A 133 0.40 -0.73 -7.66
CA CYS A 133 0.77 -1.65 -8.74
C CYS A 133 -0.26 -2.76 -9.00
N TRP A 134 -1.25 -2.98 -8.14
CA TRP A 134 -2.27 -4.01 -8.34
C TRP A 134 -3.47 -3.55 -9.18
N PHE A 135 -3.45 -2.34 -9.70
CA PHE A 135 -4.55 -1.74 -10.45
C PHE A 135 -4.08 -1.29 -11.85
N ASP A 136 -4.77 -1.72 -12.88
CA ASP A 136 -4.52 -1.35 -14.28
C ASP A 136 -4.93 0.10 -14.59
N ASP A 137 -5.89 0.65 -13.84
CA ASP A 137 -6.44 1.99 -14.01
C ASP A 137 -6.51 2.74 -12.68
N LEU A 138 -5.53 3.60 -12.41
CA LEU A 138 -5.49 4.40 -11.19
C LEU A 138 -6.60 5.46 -11.12
N LYS A 139 -7.13 5.93 -12.26
CA LYS A 139 -8.27 6.84 -12.25
C LYS A 139 -9.50 6.13 -11.66
N ARG A 140 -9.77 4.91 -12.09
CA ARG A 140 -10.85 4.08 -11.56
C ARG A 140 -10.63 3.73 -10.08
N PHE A 141 -9.40 3.40 -9.70
CA PHE A 141 -9.03 3.15 -8.30
C PHE A 141 -9.30 4.37 -7.43
N PHE A 142 -8.79 5.54 -7.79
CA PHE A 142 -8.99 6.76 -7.01
C PHE A 142 -10.45 7.26 -7.02
N ALA A 143 -11.28 6.87 -8.00
CA ALA A 143 -12.72 7.13 -7.95
C ALA A 143 -13.37 6.41 -6.76
N VAL A 144 -13.02 5.14 -6.52
CA VAL A 144 -13.51 4.38 -5.37
C VAL A 144 -12.98 4.96 -4.06
N VAL A 145 -11.68 5.23 -4.00
CA VAL A 145 -11.05 5.83 -2.80
C VAL A 145 -11.72 7.15 -2.45
N SER A 146 -11.84 8.06 -3.43
CA SER A 146 -12.47 9.37 -3.22
C SER A 146 -13.93 9.24 -2.77
N LYS A 147 -14.72 8.32 -3.34
CA LYS A 147 -16.10 8.06 -2.93
C LYS A 147 -16.20 7.72 -1.44
N CYS A 148 -15.23 6.99 -0.90
CA CYS A 148 -15.19 6.59 0.51
C CYS A 148 -14.70 7.71 1.44
N MET A 149 -13.97 8.70 0.95
CA MET A 149 -13.45 9.82 1.71
C MET A 149 -14.54 10.85 2.01
N LYS A 150 -14.57 11.39 3.23
CA LYS A 150 -15.35 12.59 3.57
C LYS A 150 -14.81 13.82 2.84
N LYS A 151 -15.64 14.85 2.71
CA LYS A 151 -15.15 16.17 2.26
C LYS A 151 -14.07 16.68 3.21
N GLY A 152 -12.98 17.18 2.66
CA GLY A 152 -11.83 17.65 3.42
C GLY A 152 -10.98 16.56 4.07
N ALA A 153 -11.30 15.28 3.85
CA ALA A 153 -10.49 14.15 4.30
C ALA A 153 -9.09 14.16 3.70
N TYR A 154 -8.14 13.62 4.44
CA TYR A 154 -6.76 13.46 3.98
C TYR A 154 -6.53 12.09 3.38
N ILE A 155 -5.61 12.02 2.42
CA ILE A 155 -5.00 10.77 1.96
C ILE A 155 -3.48 10.87 2.11
N VAL A 156 -2.89 9.78 2.58
CA VAL A 156 -1.43 9.62 2.68
C VAL A 156 -1.05 8.35 1.95
N ILE A 157 -0.23 8.49 0.93
CA ILE A 157 0.28 7.38 0.13
C ILE A 157 1.77 7.28 0.40
N ASN A 158 2.21 6.13 0.89
CA ASN A 158 3.63 5.81 1.10
C ASN A 158 3.99 4.64 0.19
N GLU A 159 4.72 4.92 -0.89
CA GLU A 159 4.91 4.01 -2.01
C GLU A 159 6.35 4.05 -2.53
N GLN A 160 6.76 3.05 -3.29
CA GLN A 160 7.98 3.14 -4.10
C GLN A 160 7.86 4.29 -5.09
N HIS A 161 8.98 4.96 -5.32
CA HIS A 161 9.00 6.03 -6.33
C HIS A 161 9.00 5.43 -7.73
N PRO A 162 8.20 5.94 -8.68
CA PRO A 162 8.17 5.41 -10.06
C PRO A 162 9.51 5.38 -10.81
N PHE A 163 10.52 6.09 -10.32
CA PHE A 163 11.89 5.96 -10.82
C PHE A 163 12.39 4.52 -10.80
N THR A 164 12.03 3.74 -9.77
CA THR A 164 12.46 2.34 -9.61
C THR A 164 11.90 1.43 -10.69
N ASN A 165 10.81 1.81 -11.37
CA ASN A 165 10.25 1.05 -12.51
C ASN A 165 11.26 0.86 -13.65
N MET A 166 12.29 1.71 -13.75
CA MET A 166 13.32 1.59 -14.77
C MET A 166 14.47 0.64 -14.39
N LEU A 167 14.55 0.24 -13.13
CA LEU A 167 15.69 -0.52 -12.61
C LEU A 167 15.37 -2.01 -12.56
N ALA A 168 16.38 -2.84 -12.81
CA ALA A 168 16.27 -4.28 -12.60
C ALA A 168 16.60 -4.63 -11.14
N MET A 169 15.76 -5.46 -10.53
CA MET A 169 16.00 -6.00 -9.18
C MET A 169 16.99 -7.17 -9.19
N GLU A 170 17.65 -7.40 -8.07
CA GLU A 170 18.50 -8.56 -7.90
C GLU A 170 17.72 -9.86 -8.15
N GLY A 171 18.23 -10.70 -9.05
CA GLY A 171 17.60 -11.95 -9.47
C GLY A 171 16.87 -11.87 -10.81
N GLU A 172 16.65 -10.67 -11.36
CA GLU A 172 16.09 -10.50 -12.71
C GLU A 172 17.16 -10.68 -13.80
N GLU A 173 16.74 -11.07 -15.00
CA GLU A 173 17.62 -11.34 -16.13
C GLU A 173 18.50 -10.15 -16.52
N LEU A 174 17.95 -8.94 -16.45
CA LEU A 174 18.66 -7.71 -16.83
C LEU A 174 19.47 -7.08 -15.70
N TYR A 175 19.47 -7.68 -14.49
CA TYR A 175 20.22 -7.14 -13.36
C TYR A 175 21.74 -7.23 -13.60
N ASP A 176 22.41 -6.11 -13.43
CA ASP A 176 23.87 -6.03 -13.47
C ASP A 176 24.41 -5.41 -12.18
N PRO A 177 25.10 -6.19 -11.30
CA PRO A 177 25.60 -5.67 -10.02
C PRO A 177 26.65 -4.57 -10.17
N LYS A 178 27.22 -4.34 -11.36
CA LYS A 178 28.16 -3.27 -11.63
C LYS A 178 27.49 -1.98 -12.11
N HIS A 179 26.26 -2.08 -12.61
CA HIS A 179 25.51 -0.98 -13.22
C HIS A 179 24.07 -0.94 -12.71
N LYS A 180 23.90 -1.04 -11.40
CA LYS A 180 22.59 -1.14 -10.71
C LYS A 180 21.63 0.01 -10.98
N THR A 181 22.14 1.18 -11.33
CA THR A 181 21.35 2.40 -11.59
C THR A 181 21.12 2.66 -13.07
N GLU A 182 21.58 1.75 -13.95
CA GLU A 182 21.34 1.85 -15.37
C GLU A 182 19.88 1.46 -15.67
N ALA A 183 19.18 2.31 -16.44
CA ALA A 183 17.82 2.02 -16.86
C ALA A 183 17.80 0.76 -17.75
N ARG A 184 17.07 -0.25 -17.30
CA ARG A 184 16.89 -1.53 -17.98
C ARG A 184 15.52 -1.64 -18.60
N TYR A 185 14.53 -0.97 -18.02
CA TYR A 185 13.14 -0.99 -18.44
C TYR A 185 12.66 0.40 -18.82
N SER A 186 11.53 0.47 -19.48
CA SER A 186 10.89 1.73 -19.81
C SER A 186 10.17 2.28 -18.57
N TYR A 187 10.32 3.58 -18.29
CA TYR A 187 9.52 4.27 -17.29
C TYR A 187 8.01 4.17 -17.55
N PHE A 188 7.62 3.91 -18.80
CA PHE A 188 6.25 3.81 -19.28
C PHE A 188 5.82 2.38 -19.60
N GLU A 189 6.63 1.38 -19.23
CA GLU A 189 6.18 -0.02 -19.25
C GLU A 189 4.99 -0.14 -18.30
N HIS A 190 3.96 -0.86 -18.71
CA HIS A 190 2.72 -0.80 -17.95
C HIS A 190 2.38 -2.12 -17.24
N GLU A 191 2.46 -3.25 -17.90
CA GLU A 191 2.02 -4.53 -17.36
C GLU A 191 3.19 -5.51 -17.21
N TRP A 192 3.26 -6.14 -16.05
CA TRP A 192 4.20 -7.20 -15.74
C TRP A 192 3.48 -8.43 -15.22
N THR A 193 4.02 -9.60 -15.49
CA THR A 193 3.53 -10.86 -14.95
C THR A 193 4.69 -11.69 -14.41
N GLY A 194 4.51 -12.24 -13.21
CA GLY A 194 5.52 -13.09 -12.58
C GLY A 194 4.89 -14.24 -11.79
N ASN A 195 5.67 -15.25 -11.52
CA ASN A 195 5.26 -16.42 -10.74
C ASN A 195 6.37 -16.93 -9.79
N GLU A 196 7.17 -16.00 -9.28
CA GLU A 196 8.29 -16.24 -8.36
C GLU A 196 7.85 -16.26 -6.88
N GLY A 197 6.58 -15.93 -6.61
CA GLY A 197 6.01 -15.80 -5.28
C GLY A 197 6.43 -14.53 -4.57
N MET A 198 6.13 -14.45 -3.28
CA MET A 198 6.46 -13.29 -2.43
C MET A 198 7.54 -13.68 -1.42
N TYR A 199 8.80 -13.54 -1.84
CA TYR A 199 9.96 -13.96 -1.03
C TYR A 199 9.98 -13.34 0.36
N TYR A 200 9.59 -12.06 0.51
CA TYR A 200 9.59 -11.39 1.80
C TYR A 200 8.65 -12.04 2.84
N MET A 201 7.59 -12.75 2.37
CA MET A 201 6.68 -13.50 3.24
C MET A 201 7.15 -14.94 3.46
N THR A 202 7.65 -15.58 2.40
CA THR A 202 7.83 -17.03 2.38
C THR A 202 9.25 -17.46 2.69
N GLN A 203 10.24 -16.58 2.50
CA GLN A 203 11.69 -16.85 2.63
C GLN A 203 12.15 -18.03 1.75
N LYS A 204 11.41 -18.34 0.71
CA LYS A 204 11.73 -19.41 -0.26
C LYS A 204 11.29 -18.99 -1.66
N GLN A 205 12.06 -19.46 -2.66
CA GLN A 205 11.65 -19.40 -4.05
C GLN A 205 10.80 -20.63 -4.38
N TYR A 206 9.69 -20.42 -5.06
CA TYR A 206 8.81 -21.48 -5.55
C TYR A 206 8.01 -20.96 -6.75
N LYS A 207 7.55 -21.87 -7.59
CA LYS A 207 6.66 -21.49 -8.69
C LYS A 207 5.27 -21.22 -8.14
N SER A 208 4.93 -19.95 -8.01
CA SER A 208 3.62 -19.49 -7.51
C SER A 208 2.56 -19.45 -8.60
N LYS A 209 1.33 -19.17 -8.20
CA LYS A 209 0.33 -18.62 -9.11
C LYS A 209 0.81 -17.28 -9.66
N THR A 210 0.26 -16.89 -10.79
CA THR A 210 0.70 -15.67 -11.49
C THR A 210 0.21 -14.43 -10.77
N PHE A 211 1.15 -13.55 -10.45
CA PHE A 211 0.87 -12.15 -10.16
C PHE A 211 0.88 -11.35 -11.46
N THR A 212 -0.02 -10.40 -11.56
CA THR A 212 -0.01 -9.36 -12.60
C THR A 212 0.00 -8.02 -11.90
N ASP A 213 1.02 -7.23 -12.16
CA ASP A 213 1.20 -5.90 -11.61
C ASP A 213 1.39 -4.87 -12.73
N PHE A 214 1.16 -3.62 -12.40
CA PHE A 214 1.17 -2.51 -13.33
C PHE A 214 2.08 -1.42 -12.78
N THR A 215 2.97 -0.92 -13.62
CA THR A 215 3.79 0.24 -13.29
C THR A 215 3.07 1.51 -13.70
N HIS A 216 3.20 2.54 -12.88
CA HIS A 216 2.57 3.83 -13.14
C HIS A 216 3.58 4.94 -13.06
N PRO A 217 3.69 5.79 -14.08
CA PRO A 217 4.40 7.06 -13.99
C PRO A 217 3.84 7.94 -12.87
N LEU A 218 4.67 8.77 -12.26
CA LEU A 218 4.22 9.71 -11.23
C LEU A 218 3.06 10.61 -11.71
N SER A 219 3.05 10.95 -12.99
CA SER A 219 1.99 11.73 -13.63
C SER A 219 0.62 11.03 -13.58
N GLU A 220 0.55 9.70 -13.74
CA GLU A 220 -0.71 8.94 -13.63
C GLU A 220 -1.24 8.92 -12.21
N ILE A 221 -0.36 8.73 -11.22
CA ILE A 221 -0.72 8.75 -9.81
C ILE A 221 -1.33 10.10 -9.44
N ILE A 222 -0.64 11.19 -9.78
CA ILE A 222 -1.10 12.56 -9.48
C ILE A 222 -2.39 12.89 -10.25
N THR A 223 -2.46 12.57 -11.54
CA THR A 223 -3.63 12.84 -12.37
C THR A 223 -4.83 12.05 -11.89
N GLY A 224 -4.67 10.77 -11.58
CA GLY A 224 -5.71 9.92 -11.03
C GLY A 224 -6.34 10.48 -9.75
N MET A 225 -5.52 11.02 -8.85
CA MET A 225 -5.99 11.72 -7.65
C MET A 225 -6.77 12.99 -8.02
N CYS A 226 -6.17 13.88 -8.81
CA CYS A 226 -6.73 15.20 -9.13
C CYS A 226 -8.06 15.09 -9.88
N GLU A 227 -8.17 14.19 -10.86
CA GLU A 227 -9.41 13.98 -11.63
C GLU A 227 -10.56 13.44 -10.77
N ASN A 228 -10.24 12.86 -9.60
CA ASN A 228 -11.22 12.37 -8.65
C ASN A 228 -11.42 13.33 -7.45
N GLY A 229 -11.06 14.60 -7.60
CA GLY A 229 -11.29 15.63 -6.59
C GLY A 229 -10.39 15.50 -5.34
N ILE A 230 -9.25 14.85 -5.48
CA ILE A 230 -8.22 14.77 -4.44
C ILE A 230 -7.06 15.69 -4.84
N ALA A 231 -7.01 16.89 -4.27
CA ALA A 231 -5.92 17.82 -4.52
C ALA A 231 -4.64 17.31 -3.84
N VAL A 232 -3.55 17.25 -4.57
CA VAL A 232 -2.23 16.97 -4.00
C VAL A 232 -1.79 18.15 -3.15
N THR A 233 -1.41 17.91 -1.91
CA THR A 233 -1.02 18.93 -0.92
C THR A 233 0.44 18.83 -0.50
N GLY A 234 1.12 17.75 -0.86
CA GLY A 234 2.54 17.56 -0.62
C GLY A 234 3.06 16.28 -1.27
N LEU A 235 4.30 16.33 -1.68
CA LEU A 235 5.08 15.19 -2.14
C LEU A 235 6.47 15.31 -1.53
N GLN A 236 6.93 14.24 -0.89
CA GLN A 236 8.29 14.10 -0.40
C GLN A 236 8.89 12.86 -1.07
N GLU A 237 9.98 13.06 -1.78
CA GLU A 237 10.78 12.00 -2.37
C GLU A 237 11.88 11.61 -1.37
N LEU A 238 12.14 10.30 -1.28
CA LEU A 238 13.09 9.73 -0.33
C LEU A 238 14.20 9.02 -1.09
N ASP A 239 15.43 9.23 -0.66
CA ASP A 239 16.65 8.63 -1.22
C ASP A 239 16.97 7.26 -0.61
N TYR A 240 15.97 6.60 -0.04
CA TYR A 240 16.05 5.23 0.47
C TYR A 240 14.79 4.43 0.10
N ASP A 241 14.95 3.11 0.03
CA ASP A 241 13.88 2.20 -0.36
C ASP A 241 13.12 1.64 0.85
N ILE A 242 11.81 1.87 0.87
CA ILE A 242 10.91 1.37 1.91
C ILE A 242 10.41 -0.06 1.67
N SER A 243 10.64 -0.61 0.48
CA SER A 243 10.21 -1.97 0.10
C SER A 243 11.29 -3.02 0.35
N SER A 244 12.54 -2.62 0.49
CA SER A 244 13.74 -3.45 0.52
C SER A 244 14.12 -4.12 -0.82
N ALA A 245 13.46 -3.77 -1.92
CA ALA A 245 13.78 -4.29 -3.25
C ALA A 245 15.07 -3.67 -3.82
N PHE A 246 15.35 -2.42 -3.46
CA PHE A 246 16.49 -1.63 -3.92
C PHE A 246 17.32 -1.05 -2.75
N ALA A 247 17.30 -1.71 -1.59
CA ALA A 247 17.99 -1.22 -0.39
C ALA A 247 19.50 -0.98 -0.58
N GLU A 248 20.13 -1.65 -1.56
CA GLU A 248 21.52 -1.45 -1.91
C GLU A 248 21.78 -0.11 -2.62
N LEU A 249 20.73 0.63 -3.00
CA LEU A 249 20.81 1.97 -3.58
C LEU A 249 20.48 3.08 -2.57
N ASP A 250 20.22 2.72 -1.30
CA ASP A 250 19.92 3.70 -0.27
C ASP A 250 21.02 4.78 -0.20
N HIS A 251 20.56 6.03 -0.15
CA HIS A 251 21.43 7.21 -0.08
C HIS A 251 22.41 7.40 -1.27
N SER A 252 22.09 6.79 -2.42
CA SER A 252 22.88 6.95 -3.66
C SER A 252 22.47 8.17 -4.48
N GLY A 253 21.53 8.99 -3.98
CA GLY A 253 21.08 10.23 -4.62
C GLY A 253 19.96 10.03 -5.66
N TYR A 254 19.28 8.90 -5.63
CA TYR A 254 18.10 8.60 -6.45
C TYR A 254 16.83 8.57 -5.60
N PRO A 255 15.68 9.01 -6.13
CA PRO A 255 14.42 8.88 -5.44
C PRO A 255 13.95 7.42 -5.51
N LEU A 256 13.97 6.71 -4.38
CA LEU A 256 13.59 5.29 -4.31
C LEU A 256 12.19 5.10 -3.75
N SER A 257 11.74 6.03 -2.93
CA SER A 257 10.42 5.99 -2.32
C SER A 257 9.81 7.38 -2.23
N MET A 258 8.51 7.44 -1.92
CA MET A 258 7.80 8.72 -1.76
C MET A 258 6.72 8.68 -0.70
N VAL A 259 6.44 9.85 -0.12
CA VAL A 259 5.24 10.11 0.67
C VAL A 259 4.42 11.19 -0.02
N LEU A 260 3.32 10.78 -0.65
CA LEU A 260 2.41 11.67 -1.35
C LEU A 260 1.19 11.97 -0.46
N GLN A 261 0.80 13.22 -0.37
CA GLN A 261 -0.29 13.70 0.46
C GLN A 261 -1.34 14.38 -0.40
N GLY A 262 -2.59 14.14 -0.08
CA GLY A 262 -3.70 14.78 -0.74
C GLY A 262 -4.84 15.12 0.22
N ARG A 263 -5.75 15.95 -0.25
CA ARG A 263 -6.97 16.31 0.45
C ARG A 263 -8.16 16.29 -0.49
N LYS A 264 -9.24 15.60 -0.09
CA LYS A 264 -10.46 15.62 -0.87
C LYS A 264 -11.06 17.03 -0.85
N THR A 265 -11.17 17.63 -2.02
CA THR A 265 -11.76 18.95 -2.20
C THR A 265 -13.28 18.86 -2.34
N GLU A 266 -13.96 19.97 -2.22
CA GLU A 266 -15.35 20.06 -2.69
C GLU A 266 -15.31 20.03 -4.21
N VAL A 267 -16.06 19.11 -4.82
CA VAL A 267 -16.33 19.22 -6.25
C VAL A 267 -17.19 20.47 -6.41
N THR A 268 -16.59 21.58 -6.80
CA THR A 268 -17.32 22.71 -7.34
C THR A 268 -17.86 22.26 -8.68
N GLY A 269 -19.16 21.86 -8.69
CA GLY A 269 -19.90 21.52 -9.90
C GLY A 269 -20.02 22.70 -10.86
#